data_75565232189b87a106656c03f841b577
#
_entry.id   75565232189b87a106656c03f841b577
#
_cell.length_a   1.000
_cell.length_b   1.000
_cell.length_c   1.000
_cell.angle_alpha   90.00
_cell.angle_beta   90.00
_cell.angle_gamma   90.00
#
_symmetry.space_group_name_H-M   'P 1'
#
loop_
_entity.id
_entity.type
_entity.pdbx_description
1 polymer ?
#
loop_
_entity_poly.entity_id
_entity_poly.type
_entity_poly.pdbx_seq_one_letter_code
_entity_poly.pdbx_strand_id
1 'polypeptide(L)'
;EEIFEDFENNSSDIFGAALFDKVYVAEYDQYGGRPFGAILGNYEFKHTPGDLFWLRSMGKVANASHSPFIASVHPQFFGCQTAEEVEAIKNLEGLMSHPKYGAWNTFRDSDEACYIGLTFPRFILRKPWHPESNPVPNMNFKEESNGESGKYLWGNAAWLFVRNCARSFAQSGWCQYIRGPKGGGIITGLPVDTYNIRGQEEMKVPVEITIPDYREFEFAKCGFVPLVYRKSSADATFFSAQSVKLPRKLKDPKDAENAQLVCNLSYTLSITRIAHYVKSIMRDNIGSTADGPYIQKSLNGWISNYVTTTVNPDDLTLRAFPFKAAEVKVEPKPGQIGWYKCEISVLPHLQFEGMDVELRLESRLG
;
A
#
# COMPACT_ATOMS: atom_id res chain seq x y z
N GLU A 1 -9.18 -6.02 -16.69
CA GLU A 1 -10.06 -5.56 -17.80
C GLU A 1 -11.52 -5.95 -17.52
N GLU A 2 -11.88 -7.20 -17.32
CA GLU A 2 -13.27 -7.61 -17.01
C GLU A 2 -13.88 -6.89 -15.81
N ILE A 3 -13.10 -6.59 -14.77
CA ILE A 3 -13.55 -5.83 -13.60
C ILE A 3 -13.88 -4.38 -13.98
N PHE A 4 -13.14 -3.78 -14.90
CA PHE A 4 -13.34 -2.40 -15.33
C PHE A 4 -14.44 -2.25 -16.38
N GLU A 5 -14.65 -3.24 -17.24
CA GLU A 5 -15.82 -3.28 -18.13
C GLU A 5 -17.12 -3.40 -17.32
N ASP A 6 -17.12 -4.18 -16.24
CA ASP A 6 -18.23 -4.22 -15.30
C ASP A 6 -18.47 -2.86 -14.61
N PHE A 7 -17.42 -2.04 -14.40
CA PHE A 7 -17.52 -0.69 -13.83
C PHE A 7 -18.18 0.32 -14.77
N GLU A 8 -17.88 0.28 -16.04
CA GLU A 8 -18.41 1.23 -17.02
C GLU A 8 -19.86 0.93 -17.41
N ASN A 9 -20.26 -0.34 -17.38
CA ASN A 9 -21.53 -0.80 -17.93
C ASN A 9 -22.66 -0.98 -16.89
N ASN A 10 -22.38 -0.91 -15.59
CA ASN A 10 -23.38 -1.23 -14.56
C ASN A 10 -23.70 -0.08 -13.63
N SER A 11 -24.97 0.03 -13.24
CA SER A 11 -25.38 0.89 -12.14
C SER A 11 -24.70 0.44 -10.84
N SER A 12 -24.46 1.38 -9.94
CA SER A 12 -23.68 1.27 -8.72
C SER A 12 -23.89 -0.01 -7.88
N ASP A 13 -25.09 -0.56 -7.90
CA ASP A 13 -25.46 -1.70 -7.04
C ASP A 13 -25.07 -3.05 -7.66
N ILE A 14 -25.09 -3.17 -8.98
CA ILE A 14 -24.79 -4.42 -9.70
C ILE A 14 -23.29 -4.70 -9.71
N PHE A 15 -22.47 -3.65 -9.86
CA PHE A 15 -21.02 -3.80 -9.86
C PHE A 15 -20.46 -4.22 -8.49
N GLY A 16 -20.91 -3.58 -7.42
CA GLY A 16 -20.54 -3.98 -6.06
C GLY A 16 -20.85 -5.45 -5.78
N ALA A 17 -21.93 -5.98 -6.36
CA ALA A 17 -22.29 -7.39 -6.26
C ALA A 17 -21.34 -8.29 -7.05
N ALA A 18 -21.04 -7.99 -8.32
CA ALA A 18 -20.18 -8.85 -9.16
C ALA A 18 -18.73 -8.96 -8.62
N LEU A 19 -18.12 -7.85 -8.22
CA LEU A 19 -16.80 -7.87 -7.61
C LEU A 19 -16.81 -8.53 -6.23
N PHE A 20 -17.82 -8.28 -5.43
CA PHE A 20 -18.02 -8.92 -4.14
C PHE A 20 -18.15 -10.44 -4.30
N ASP A 21 -18.91 -10.90 -5.28
CA ASP A 21 -19.07 -12.33 -5.57
C ASP A 21 -17.74 -12.97 -5.99
N LYS A 22 -16.96 -12.32 -6.88
CA LYS A 22 -15.67 -12.84 -7.32
C LYS A 22 -14.63 -12.90 -6.18
N VAL A 23 -14.52 -11.88 -5.37
CA VAL A 23 -13.44 -11.75 -4.37
C VAL A 23 -13.85 -12.33 -3.02
N TYR A 24 -15.05 -12.01 -2.55
CA TYR A 24 -15.53 -12.44 -1.24
C TYR A 24 -16.17 -13.82 -1.29
N VAL A 25 -17.24 -14.00 -2.08
CA VAL A 25 -18.03 -15.24 -2.07
C VAL A 25 -17.22 -16.41 -2.62
N ALA A 26 -16.60 -16.25 -3.79
CA ALA A 26 -15.90 -17.35 -4.47
C ALA A 26 -14.57 -17.72 -3.79
N GLU A 27 -13.82 -16.76 -3.23
CA GLU A 27 -12.46 -17.05 -2.73
C GLU A 27 -12.34 -16.89 -1.21
N TYR A 28 -12.94 -15.88 -0.61
CA TYR A 28 -12.80 -15.66 0.83
C TYR A 28 -13.82 -16.51 1.64
N ASP A 29 -15.06 -16.61 1.21
CA ASP A 29 -16.12 -17.30 1.96
C ASP A 29 -16.36 -18.74 1.50
N GLN A 30 -15.87 -19.13 0.35
CA GLN A 30 -15.97 -20.49 -0.17
C GLN A 30 -15.04 -21.47 0.56
N TYR A 31 -15.53 -22.66 0.91
CA TYR A 31 -14.69 -23.74 1.43
C TYR A 31 -13.71 -24.21 0.35
N GLY A 32 -12.42 -24.22 0.67
CA GLY A 32 -11.33 -24.50 -0.28
C GLY A 32 -10.95 -23.32 -1.17
N GLY A 33 -11.61 -22.17 -1.04
CA GLY A 33 -11.23 -20.92 -1.70
C GLY A 33 -9.86 -20.42 -1.22
N ARG A 34 -9.21 -19.59 -2.05
CA ARG A 34 -7.88 -19.02 -1.79
C ARG A 34 -7.98 -17.50 -1.70
N PRO A 35 -8.18 -16.95 -0.49
CA PRO A 35 -8.32 -15.51 -0.30
C PRO A 35 -7.14 -14.73 -0.88
N PHE A 36 -7.43 -13.62 -1.54
CA PHE A 36 -6.40 -12.73 -2.09
C PHE A 36 -5.66 -12.02 -0.95
N GLY A 37 -4.33 -12.03 -0.97
CA GLY A 37 -3.51 -11.30 0.01
C GLY A 37 -3.48 -9.78 -0.25
N ALA A 38 -3.60 -9.37 -1.51
CA ALA A 38 -3.75 -7.99 -1.96
C ALA A 38 -4.34 -7.97 -3.38
N ILE A 39 -4.96 -6.88 -3.76
CA ILE A 39 -5.51 -6.65 -5.10
C ILE A 39 -4.76 -5.49 -5.72
N LEU A 40 -4.19 -5.69 -6.92
CA LEU A 40 -3.52 -4.65 -7.69
C LEU A 40 -4.48 -4.09 -8.74
N GLY A 41 -4.80 -2.81 -8.63
CA GLY A 41 -5.49 -2.05 -9.67
C GLY A 41 -4.49 -1.35 -10.59
N ASN A 42 -4.36 -1.81 -11.83
CA ASN A 42 -3.55 -1.09 -12.82
C ASN A 42 -4.35 0.10 -13.38
N TYR A 43 -4.74 1.00 -12.49
CA TYR A 43 -5.58 2.16 -12.78
C TYR A 43 -5.04 3.40 -12.05
N GLU A 44 -5.24 4.57 -12.64
CA GLU A 44 -4.84 5.86 -12.11
C GLU A 44 -6.09 6.69 -11.81
N PHE A 45 -6.44 6.77 -10.54
CA PHE A 45 -7.62 7.48 -10.07
C PHE A 45 -7.49 8.99 -10.26
N LYS A 46 -8.56 9.61 -10.76
CA LYS A 46 -8.73 11.06 -10.86
C LYS A 46 -9.66 11.53 -9.75
N HIS A 47 -9.73 12.83 -9.52
CA HIS A 47 -10.68 13.41 -8.58
C HIS A 47 -12.04 13.67 -9.28
N THR A 48 -12.67 12.60 -9.80
CA THR A 48 -14.02 12.62 -10.36
C THR A 48 -15.01 11.93 -9.42
N PRO A 49 -16.31 12.27 -9.49
CA PRO A 49 -17.32 11.56 -8.69
C PRO A 49 -17.37 10.06 -8.97
N GLY A 50 -17.18 9.64 -10.23
CA GLY A 50 -17.12 8.24 -10.63
C GLY A 50 -15.93 7.51 -9.99
N ASP A 51 -14.72 8.06 -10.10
CA ASP A 51 -13.52 7.46 -9.51
C ASP A 51 -13.61 7.36 -7.99
N LEU A 52 -14.14 8.38 -7.33
CA LEU A 52 -14.33 8.35 -5.87
C LEU A 52 -15.39 7.31 -5.46
N PHE A 53 -16.42 7.14 -6.26
CA PHE A 53 -17.41 6.08 -6.06
C PHE A 53 -16.77 4.69 -6.18
N TRP A 54 -15.96 4.46 -7.22
CA TRP A 54 -15.24 3.21 -7.42
C TRP A 54 -14.28 2.91 -6.27
N LEU A 55 -13.52 3.90 -5.86
CA LEU A 55 -12.56 3.76 -4.77
C LEU A 55 -13.26 3.35 -3.45
N ARG A 56 -14.44 3.94 -3.18
CA ARG A 56 -15.28 3.54 -2.03
C ARG A 56 -15.79 2.11 -2.16
N SER A 57 -16.26 1.73 -3.35
CA SER A 57 -16.76 0.36 -3.60
C SER A 57 -15.64 -0.66 -3.45
N MET A 58 -14.46 -0.37 -3.99
CA MET A 58 -13.26 -1.20 -3.79
C MET A 58 -12.87 -1.28 -2.30
N GLY A 59 -12.95 -0.18 -1.57
CA GLY A 59 -12.69 -0.16 -0.13
C GLY A 59 -13.61 -1.10 0.64
N LYS A 60 -14.91 -1.12 0.33
CA LYS A 60 -15.88 -2.05 0.93
C LYS A 60 -15.55 -3.52 0.63
N VAL A 61 -15.23 -3.83 -0.62
CA VAL A 61 -14.83 -5.19 -1.02
C VAL A 61 -13.52 -5.59 -0.34
N ALA A 62 -12.52 -4.73 -0.36
CA ALA A 62 -11.22 -4.95 0.28
C ALA A 62 -11.35 -5.19 1.79
N ASN A 63 -12.19 -4.42 2.47
CA ASN A 63 -12.51 -4.58 3.88
C ASN A 63 -13.22 -5.92 4.14
N ALA A 64 -14.28 -6.23 3.39
CA ALA A 64 -15.05 -7.46 3.57
C ALA A 64 -14.21 -8.73 3.35
N SER A 65 -13.35 -8.74 2.32
CA SER A 65 -12.48 -9.87 1.97
C SER A 65 -11.12 -9.86 2.68
N HIS A 66 -10.83 -8.83 3.47
CA HIS A 66 -9.51 -8.60 4.06
C HIS A 66 -8.37 -8.62 3.01
N SER A 67 -8.60 -7.97 1.86
CA SER A 67 -7.66 -7.96 0.73
C SER A 67 -7.36 -6.52 0.34
N PRO A 68 -6.28 -5.89 0.86
CA PRO A 68 -5.96 -4.50 0.55
C PRO A 68 -5.84 -4.26 -0.96
N PHE A 69 -6.39 -3.14 -1.42
CA PHE A 69 -6.37 -2.70 -2.82
C PHE A 69 -5.33 -1.61 -3.02
N ILE A 70 -4.43 -1.84 -3.97
CA ILE A 70 -3.31 -0.93 -4.29
C ILE A 70 -3.45 -0.45 -5.73
N ALA A 71 -3.48 0.85 -5.93
CA ALA A 71 -3.56 1.50 -7.24
C ALA A 71 -2.70 2.77 -7.26
N SER A 72 -2.86 3.62 -8.27
CA SER A 72 -2.19 4.91 -8.37
C SER A 72 -3.17 6.06 -8.55
N VAL A 73 -2.66 7.27 -8.42
CA VAL A 73 -3.40 8.50 -8.75
C VAL A 73 -2.82 9.19 -9.97
N HIS A 74 -3.71 9.74 -10.78
CA HIS A 74 -3.38 10.60 -11.91
C HIS A 74 -3.13 12.04 -11.41
N PRO A 75 -2.30 12.87 -12.07
CA PRO A 75 -2.13 14.29 -11.72
C PRO A 75 -3.43 15.08 -11.59
N GLN A 76 -4.46 14.71 -12.35
CA GLN A 76 -5.80 15.32 -12.23
C GLN A 76 -6.48 15.09 -10.88
N PHE A 77 -6.02 14.14 -10.07
CA PHE A 77 -6.49 14.00 -8.70
C PHE A 77 -6.16 15.25 -7.87
N PHE A 78 -5.02 15.86 -8.12
CA PHE A 78 -4.57 17.10 -7.50
C PHE A 78 -5.08 18.37 -8.21
N GLY A 79 -5.82 18.20 -9.30
CA GLY A 79 -6.30 19.30 -10.15
C GLY A 79 -5.27 19.80 -11.15
N CYS A 80 -4.23 19.02 -11.41
CA CYS A 80 -3.15 19.30 -12.36
C CYS A 80 -3.31 18.46 -13.63
N GLN A 81 -2.79 18.95 -14.76
CA GLN A 81 -2.81 18.19 -16.00
C GLN A 81 -1.59 17.27 -16.11
N THR A 82 -0.46 17.72 -15.61
CA THR A 82 0.81 17.00 -15.67
C THR A 82 1.41 16.76 -14.29
N ALA A 83 2.35 15.82 -14.19
CA ALA A 83 3.03 15.52 -12.94
C ALA A 83 3.96 16.67 -12.50
N GLU A 84 4.56 17.39 -13.46
CA GLU A 84 5.39 18.56 -13.18
C GLU A 84 4.59 19.69 -12.50
N GLU A 85 3.31 19.85 -12.85
CA GLU A 85 2.43 20.79 -12.15
C GLU A 85 2.18 20.35 -10.69
N VAL A 86 2.10 19.03 -10.43
CA VAL A 86 1.99 18.52 -9.05
C VAL A 86 3.26 18.80 -8.25
N GLU A 87 4.43 18.69 -8.87
CA GLU A 87 5.71 19.07 -8.25
C GLU A 87 5.73 20.54 -7.82
N ALA A 88 5.11 21.42 -8.61
CA ALA A 88 5.05 22.86 -8.35
C ALA A 88 4.07 23.26 -7.24
N ILE A 89 3.19 22.39 -6.74
CA ILE A 89 2.26 22.67 -5.64
C ILE A 89 3.06 22.94 -4.35
N LYS A 90 2.96 24.13 -3.78
CA LYS A 90 3.71 24.51 -2.58
C LYS A 90 3.16 23.93 -1.27
N ASN A 91 1.86 23.69 -1.19
CA ASN A 91 1.19 23.22 0.01
C ASN A 91 0.11 22.19 -0.37
N LEU A 92 0.47 20.93 -0.35
CA LEU A 92 -0.43 19.83 -0.71
C LEU A 92 -1.50 19.60 0.37
N GLU A 93 -1.14 19.70 1.65
CA GLU A 93 -2.09 19.57 2.76
C GLU A 93 -3.19 20.65 2.68
N GLY A 94 -2.81 21.89 2.39
CA GLY A 94 -3.76 22.98 2.17
C GLY A 94 -4.67 22.76 0.97
N LEU A 95 -4.13 22.25 -0.14
CA LEU A 95 -4.91 21.87 -1.32
C LEU A 95 -5.94 20.79 -0.98
N MET A 96 -5.51 19.71 -0.33
CA MET A 96 -6.38 18.57 0.01
C MET A 96 -7.42 18.90 1.08
N SER A 97 -7.21 19.97 1.85
CA SER A 97 -8.18 20.48 2.82
C SER A 97 -9.26 21.39 2.19
N HIS A 98 -9.12 21.73 0.90
CA HIS A 98 -10.10 22.59 0.22
C HIS A 98 -11.46 21.89 0.12
N PRO A 99 -12.60 22.61 0.24
CA PRO A 99 -13.96 22.04 0.20
C PRO A 99 -14.26 21.14 -1.01
N LYS A 100 -13.61 21.36 -2.15
CA LYS A 100 -13.74 20.48 -3.32
C LYS A 100 -13.37 19.03 -3.04
N TYR A 101 -12.50 18.78 -2.05
CA TYR A 101 -12.09 17.43 -1.61
C TYR A 101 -12.96 16.88 -0.45
N GLY A 102 -14.10 17.50 -0.15
CA GLY A 102 -14.97 17.07 0.96
C GLY A 102 -15.38 15.60 0.86
N ALA A 103 -15.77 15.14 -0.32
CA ALA A 103 -16.13 13.73 -0.55
C ALA A 103 -14.94 12.77 -0.35
N TRP A 104 -13.73 13.16 -0.78
CA TRP A 104 -12.49 12.44 -0.53
C TRP A 104 -12.15 12.37 0.96
N ASN A 105 -12.20 13.51 1.65
CA ASN A 105 -11.90 13.57 3.09
C ASN A 105 -12.92 12.76 3.91
N THR A 106 -14.20 12.76 3.53
CA THR A 106 -15.21 11.88 4.14
C THR A 106 -14.89 10.40 3.93
N PHE A 107 -14.39 10.02 2.76
CA PHE A 107 -13.94 8.64 2.52
C PHE A 107 -12.72 8.29 3.39
N ARG A 108 -11.77 9.20 3.54
CA ARG A 108 -10.59 9.00 4.39
C ARG A 108 -10.94 8.76 5.86
N ASP A 109 -12.06 9.26 6.35
CA ASP A 109 -12.54 9.02 7.71
C ASP A 109 -13.19 7.63 7.89
N SER A 110 -13.58 6.97 6.79
CA SER A 110 -14.22 5.65 6.83
C SER A 110 -13.22 4.54 7.21
N ASP A 111 -13.73 3.43 7.75
CA ASP A 111 -12.87 2.32 8.16
C ASP A 111 -12.34 1.55 6.94
N GLU A 112 -13.05 1.55 5.82
CA GLU A 112 -12.63 0.92 4.58
C GLU A 112 -11.37 1.57 3.97
N ALA A 113 -11.13 2.84 4.27
CA ALA A 113 -9.98 3.59 3.74
C ALA A 113 -8.61 3.01 4.17
N CYS A 114 -8.54 2.25 5.28
CA CYS A 114 -7.30 1.61 5.70
C CYS A 114 -6.86 0.45 4.79
N TYR A 115 -7.77 -0.05 3.94
CA TYR A 115 -7.48 -1.11 2.97
C TYR A 115 -7.04 -0.58 1.60
N ILE A 116 -6.98 0.73 1.41
CA ILE A 116 -6.65 1.36 0.12
C ILE A 116 -5.27 2.00 0.18
N GLY A 117 -4.42 1.66 -0.79
CA GLY A 117 -3.13 2.31 -1.02
C GLY A 117 -3.07 2.96 -2.40
N LEU A 118 -2.68 4.23 -2.46
CA LEU A 118 -2.59 5.00 -3.70
C LEU A 118 -1.18 5.51 -3.91
N THR A 119 -0.52 5.03 -4.95
CA THR A 119 0.88 5.37 -5.27
C THR A 119 0.98 6.53 -6.24
N PHE A 120 2.11 7.24 -6.21
CA PHE A 120 2.49 8.34 -7.12
C PHE A 120 3.99 8.64 -6.96
N PRO A 121 4.72 9.11 -7.98
CA PRO A 121 4.40 9.23 -9.39
C PRO A 121 4.60 7.92 -10.17
N ARG A 122 4.46 7.98 -11.49
CA ARG A 122 4.77 6.88 -12.42
C ARG A 122 6.28 6.70 -12.57
N PHE A 123 6.67 5.53 -13.07
CA PHE A 123 8.07 5.21 -13.38
C PHE A 123 8.23 4.83 -14.87
N ILE A 124 9.44 4.93 -15.41
CA ILE A 124 9.74 4.50 -16.79
C ILE A 124 9.60 2.97 -16.86
N LEU A 125 8.65 2.48 -17.66
CA LEU A 125 8.37 1.05 -17.77
C LEU A 125 9.44 0.32 -18.58
N ARG A 126 9.97 0.96 -19.63
CA ARG A 126 11.06 0.47 -20.46
C ARG A 126 11.88 1.63 -21.03
N LYS A 127 13.11 1.34 -21.40
CA LYS A 127 13.92 2.30 -22.17
C LYS A 127 13.28 2.56 -23.53
N PRO A 128 13.41 3.77 -24.08
CA PRO A 128 13.04 4.04 -25.48
C PRO A 128 13.72 3.07 -26.43
N TRP A 129 13.01 2.70 -27.49
CA TRP A 129 13.59 1.86 -28.52
C TRP A 129 14.67 2.63 -29.30
N HIS A 130 15.82 1.99 -29.49
CA HIS A 130 16.93 2.57 -30.25
C HIS A 130 17.72 1.43 -30.93
N PRO A 131 18.08 1.58 -32.23
CA PRO A 131 18.74 0.53 -32.98
C PRO A 131 20.00 -0.04 -32.33
N GLU A 132 20.79 0.78 -31.63
CA GLU A 132 22.07 0.40 -31.02
C GLU A 132 21.95 -0.03 -29.55
N SER A 133 21.14 0.71 -28.76
CA SER A 133 21.11 0.53 -27.31
C SER A 133 19.94 -0.31 -26.79
N ASN A 134 18.82 -0.35 -27.53
CA ASN A 134 17.62 -1.11 -27.17
C ASN A 134 16.84 -1.45 -28.46
N PRO A 135 17.33 -2.38 -29.31
CA PRO A 135 16.74 -2.66 -30.62
C PRO A 135 15.40 -3.37 -30.52
N VAL A 136 14.49 -2.99 -31.42
CA VAL A 136 13.26 -3.77 -31.66
C VAL A 136 13.60 -4.96 -32.53
N PRO A 137 13.24 -6.20 -32.17
CA PRO A 137 13.46 -7.35 -33.00
C PRO A 137 12.82 -7.18 -34.40
N ASN A 138 13.61 -7.47 -35.45
CA ASN A 138 13.19 -7.43 -36.84
C ASN A 138 12.74 -6.05 -37.40
N MET A 139 13.03 -4.95 -36.70
CA MET A 139 12.63 -3.60 -37.14
C MET A 139 13.69 -2.57 -36.73
N ASN A 140 14.10 -1.74 -37.67
CA ASN A 140 14.98 -0.59 -37.37
C ASN A 140 14.12 0.61 -36.94
N PHE A 141 13.81 0.66 -35.64
CA PHE A 141 12.93 1.69 -35.06
C PHE A 141 13.67 2.49 -33.98
N LYS A 142 13.44 3.80 -33.98
CA LYS A 142 13.99 4.74 -33.00
C LYS A 142 12.89 5.59 -32.41
N GLU A 143 12.81 5.62 -31.10
CA GLU A 143 11.99 6.57 -30.33
C GLU A 143 12.87 7.77 -29.94
N GLU A 144 12.46 8.97 -30.35
CA GLU A 144 13.15 10.20 -29.99
C GLU A 144 12.52 10.84 -28.77
N SER A 145 12.97 10.45 -27.58
CA SER A 145 12.47 10.94 -26.30
C SER A 145 13.03 12.32 -25.94
N ASN A 146 14.32 12.55 -26.18
CA ASN A 146 15.05 13.78 -25.88
C ASN A 146 14.81 14.33 -24.46
N GLY A 147 14.53 13.47 -23.48
CA GLY A 147 14.22 13.85 -22.11
C GLY A 147 12.81 14.39 -21.88
N GLU A 148 11.97 14.51 -22.91
CA GLU A 148 10.61 15.01 -22.80
C GLU A 148 9.69 13.97 -22.13
N SER A 149 9.10 14.30 -20.97
CA SER A 149 8.27 13.37 -20.18
C SER A 149 7.11 12.75 -20.98
N GLY A 150 6.49 13.50 -21.91
CA GLY A 150 5.39 13.01 -22.74
C GLY A 150 5.77 11.94 -23.78
N LYS A 151 7.07 11.68 -23.97
CA LYS A 151 7.58 10.71 -24.94
C LYS A 151 8.08 9.41 -24.33
N TYR A 152 7.92 9.22 -23.03
CA TYR A 152 8.26 7.98 -22.33
C TYR A 152 7.04 7.10 -22.11
N LEU A 153 7.27 5.79 -22.09
CA LEU A 153 6.26 4.84 -21.63
C LEU A 153 6.29 4.75 -20.11
N TRP A 154 5.29 5.31 -19.49
CA TRP A 154 5.16 5.31 -18.03
C TRP A 154 4.40 4.09 -17.52
N GLY A 155 4.90 3.50 -16.45
CA GLY A 155 4.26 2.42 -15.70
C GLY A 155 3.68 2.91 -14.38
N ASN A 156 2.63 2.24 -13.95
CA ASN A 156 1.95 2.53 -12.68
C ASN A 156 2.81 2.05 -11.50
N ALA A 157 3.12 2.95 -10.55
CA ALA A 157 3.98 2.65 -9.41
C ALA A 157 3.39 1.60 -8.45
N ALA A 158 2.09 1.33 -8.51
CA ALA A 158 1.44 0.29 -7.72
C ALA A 158 2.04 -1.11 -8.01
N TRP A 159 2.50 -1.38 -9.24
CA TRP A 159 3.21 -2.61 -9.57
C TRP A 159 4.48 -2.79 -8.75
N LEU A 160 5.23 -1.72 -8.56
CA LEU A 160 6.48 -1.74 -7.79
C LEU A 160 6.20 -1.93 -6.30
N PHE A 161 5.15 -1.32 -5.79
CA PHE A 161 4.73 -1.47 -4.41
C PHE A 161 4.27 -2.90 -4.11
N VAL A 162 3.40 -3.47 -4.95
CA VAL A 162 2.94 -4.86 -4.80
C VAL A 162 4.08 -5.86 -5.02
N ARG A 163 5.04 -5.56 -5.92
CA ARG A 163 6.29 -6.34 -6.03
C ARG A 163 7.04 -6.40 -4.69
N ASN A 164 7.13 -5.27 -3.96
CA ASN A 164 7.76 -5.26 -2.64
C ASN A 164 6.97 -6.11 -1.63
N CYS A 165 5.63 -6.05 -1.66
CA CYS A 165 4.78 -6.93 -0.85
C CYS A 165 5.04 -8.42 -1.16
N ALA A 166 5.04 -8.79 -2.43
CA ALA A 166 5.30 -10.16 -2.87
C ALA A 166 6.71 -10.64 -2.47
N ARG A 167 7.72 -9.77 -2.60
CA ARG A 167 9.09 -10.06 -2.19
C ARG A 167 9.21 -10.27 -0.68
N SER A 168 8.60 -9.38 0.12
CA SER A 168 8.57 -9.52 1.57
C SER A 168 7.90 -10.84 1.98
N PHE A 169 6.77 -11.14 1.35
CA PHE A 169 6.05 -12.39 1.60
C PHE A 169 6.87 -13.63 1.24
N ALA A 170 7.53 -13.64 0.08
CA ALA A 170 8.39 -14.74 -0.34
C ALA A 170 9.58 -14.98 0.61
N GLN A 171 10.07 -13.94 1.27
CA GLN A 171 11.20 -14.02 2.20
C GLN A 171 10.81 -14.46 3.61
N SER A 172 9.65 -14.06 4.10
CA SER A 172 9.29 -14.24 5.51
C SER A 172 7.87 -14.79 5.75
N GLY A 173 7.04 -14.91 4.71
CA GLY A 173 5.62 -15.23 4.84
C GLY A 173 4.74 -14.06 5.28
N TRP A 174 5.32 -12.84 5.41
CA TRP A 174 4.65 -11.62 5.86
C TRP A 174 4.96 -10.44 4.95
N CYS A 175 4.00 -9.51 4.79
CA CYS A 175 4.15 -8.30 3.99
C CYS A 175 4.52 -7.07 4.85
N GLN A 176 5.32 -7.24 5.90
CA GLN A 176 5.66 -6.16 6.83
C GLN A 176 6.80 -5.29 6.31
N TYR A 177 7.79 -5.90 5.62
CA TYR A 177 8.99 -5.21 5.13
C TYR A 177 8.81 -4.75 3.69
N ILE A 178 8.11 -3.61 3.50
CA ILE A 178 7.72 -3.06 2.20
C ILE A 178 8.11 -1.59 2.00
N ARG A 179 8.72 -0.95 3.01
CA ARG A 179 9.08 0.47 3.00
C ARG A 179 10.49 0.73 3.53
N GLY A 180 11.03 1.88 3.15
CA GLY A 180 12.39 2.29 3.52
C GLY A 180 13.48 1.50 2.80
N PRO A 181 14.69 2.06 2.67
CA PRO A 181 15.79 1.40 1.96
C PRO A 181 16.22 0.07 2.58
N LYS A 182 16.28 0.00 3.90
CA LYS A 182 16.63 -1.21 4.66
C LYS A 182 15.43 -2.11 4.95
N GLY A 183 14.23 -1.53 5.00
CA GLY A 183 12.98 -2.23 5.30
C GLY A 183 12.25 -2.80 4.09
N GLY A 184 12.91 -2.98 2.95
CA GLY A 184 12.33 -3.63 1.77
C GLY A 184 11.57 -2.72 0.81
N GLY A 185 11.60 -1.40 1.04
CA GLY A 185 10.96 -0.42 0.13
C GLY A 185 11.77 -0.09 -1.12
N ILE A 186 13.04 -0.51 -1.17
CA ILE A 186 13.92 -0.19 -2.30
C ILE A 186 13.60 -1.02 -3.54
N ILE A 187 13.67 -0.35 -4.69
CA ILE A 187 13.56 -0.92 -6.03
C ILE A 187 14.79 -0.52 -6.79
N THR A 188 15.55 -1.50 -7.22
CA THR A 188 16.82 -1.30 -7.91
C THR A 188 16.71 -1.60 -9.39
N GLY A 189 17.54 -0.93 -10.20
CA GLY A 189 17.68 -1.23 -11.61
C GLY A 189 16.45 -0.84 -12.45
N LEU A 190 15.79 0.27 -12.11
CA LEU A 190 14.72 0.83 -12.94
C LEU A 190 15.28 1.25 -14.31
N PRO A 191 14.48 1.17 -15.38
CA PRO A 191 14.89 1.70 -16.69
C PRO A 191 15.20 3.20 -16.59
N VAL A 192 16.35 3.58 -17.12
CA VAL A 192 16.77 4.99 -17.28
C VAL A 192 17.12 5.22 -18.73
N ASP A 193 16.91 6.43 -19.21
CA ASP A 193 17.30 6.86 -20.55
C ASP A 193 18.43 7.90 -20.45
N THR A 194 19.35 7.87 -21.40
CA THR A 194 20.39 8.89 -21.57
C THR A 194 20.20 9.58 -22.91
N TYR A 195 20.19 10.88 -22.88
CA TYR A 195 19.99 11.70 -24.07
C TYR A 195 21.01 12.85 -24.09
N ASN A 196 21.29 13.37 -25.29
CA ASN A 196 22.30 14.40 -25.45
C ASN A 196 21.64 15.78 -25.64
N ILE A 197 22.00 16.73 -24.76
CA ILE A 197 21.63 18.14 -24.93
C ILE A 197 22.89 18.96 -25.14
N ARG A 198 23.01 19.57 -26.31
CA ARG A 198 24.14 20.48 -26.65
C ARG A 198 25.52 19.87 -26.43
N GLY A 199 25.65 18.55 -26.67
CA GLY A 199 26.92 17.84 -26.50
C GLY A 199 27.19 17.33 -25.10
N GLN A 200 26.27 17.51 -24.15
CA GLN A 200 26.34 16.93 -22.80
C GLN A 200 25.35 15.78 -22.69
N GLU A 201 25.81 14.67 -22.16
CA GLU A 201 24.94 13.51 -21.88
C GLU A 201 24.21 13.74 -20.56
N GLU A 202 22.88 13.71 -20.62
CA GLU A 202 22.01 13.82 -19.47
C GLU A 202 21.20 12.54 -19.28
N MET A 203 20.90 12.22 -18.03
CA MET A 203 20.11 11.05 -17.67
C MET A 203 18.69 11.48 -17.31
N LYS A 204 17.69 10.90 -18.00
CA LYS A 204 16.30 10.96 -17.53
C LYS A 204 16.16 10.07 -16.30
N VAL A 205 15.75 10.67 -15.19
CA VAL A 205 15.45 9.94 -13.96
C VAL A 205 14.34 8.90 -14.18
N PRO A 206 14.39 7.77 -13.48
CA PRO A 206 13.44 6.67 -13.72
C PRO A 206 12.00 6.94 -13.27
N VAL A 207 11.74 8.07 -12.63
CA VAL A 207 10.42 8.50 -12.17
C VAL A 207 9.96 9.74 -12.93
N GLU A 208 8.67 9.94 -13.00
CA GLU A 208 8.07 11.05 -13.77
C GLU A 208 8.45 12.41 -13.18
N ILE A 209 8.41 12.54 -11.86
CA ILE A 209 8.87 13.72 -11.10
C ILE A 209 9.73 13.29 -9.90
N THR A 210 10.58 14.19 -9.44
CA THR A 210 11.40 13.98 -8.24
C THR A 210 10.69 14.53 -7.01
N ILE A 211 10.57 13.70 -5.98
CA ILE A 211 9.94 14.08 -4.71
C ILE A 211 11.02 14.16 -3.64
N PRO A 212 11.34 15.36 -3.11
CA PRO A 212 12.27 15.49 -1.99
C PRO A 212 11.64 15.04 -0.67
N ASP A 213 12.47 14.75 0.34
CA ASP A 213 12.06 14.11 1.61
C ASP A 213 10.91 14.84 2.32
N TYR A 214 10.95 16.18 2.38
CA TYR A 214 9.88 16.95 3.01
C TYR A 214 8.53 16.82 2.27
N ARG A 215 8.58 16.66 0.95
CA ARG A 215 7.39 16.44 0.11
C ARG A 215 6.86 15.02 0.26
N GLU A 216 7.77 14.05 0.42
CA GLU A 216 7.39 12.67 0.69
C GLU A 216 6.47 12.58 1.91
N PHE A 217 6.87 13.22 3.00
CA PHE A 217 6.09 13.28 4.22
C PHE A 217 4.72 13.98 4.04
N GLU A 218 4.67 15.04 3.24
CA GLU A 218 3.44 15.75 2.90
C GLU A 218 2.46 14.86 2.11
N PHE A 219 2.96 14.11 1.11
CA PHE A 219 2.18 13.12 0.37
C PHE A 219 1.65 12.01 1.29
N ALA A 220 2.49 11.48 2.16
CA ALA A 220 2.12 10.45 3.12
C ALA A 220 0.99 10.91 4.06
N LYS A 221 1.07 12.11 4.62
CA LYS A 221 0.00 12.71 5.42
C LYS A 221 -1.31 12.87 4.64
N CYS A 222 -1.22 13.14 3.35
CA CYS A 222 -2.38 13.24 2.47
C CYS A 222 -2.97 11.86 2.08
N GLY A 223 -2.35 10.74 2.50
CA GLY A 223 -2.84 9.38 2.26
C GLY A 223 -2.35 8.78 0.95
N PHE A 224 -1.20 9.22 0.45
CA PHE A 224 -0.55 8.69 -0.74
C PHE A 224 0.76 7.98 -0.39
N VAL A 225 1.18 7.07 -1.26
CA VAL A 225 2.43 6.32 -1.13
C VAL A 225 3.39 6.80 -2.23
N PRO A 226 4.29 7.75 -1.91
CA PRO A 226 5.17 8.32 -2.91
C PRO A 226 6.34 7.40 -3.25
N LEU A 227 6.66 7.31 -4.56
CA LEU A 227 7.85 6.67 -5.08
C LEU A 227 8.96 7.70 -5.20
N VAL A 228 9.95 7.60 -4.33
CA VAL A 228 11.05 8.57 -4.23
C VAL A 228 12.29 8.06 -4.96
N TYR A 229 12.81 8.85 -5.86
CA TYR A 229 14.00 8.56 -6.63
C TYR A 229 15.28 8.77 -5.80
N ARG A 230 16.24 7.86 -5.93
CA ARG A 230 17.57 8.01 -5.35
C ARG A 230 18.47 8.74 -6.32
N LYS A 231 18.95 9.93 -5.92
CA LYS A 231 19.81 10.80 -6.76
C LYS A 231 20.99 10.03 -7.35
N SER A 232 21.25 10.25 -8.63
CA SER A 232 22.38 9.69 -9.39
C SER A 232 22.41 8.15 -9.42
N SER A 233 21.24 7.50 -9.41
CA SER A 233 21.12 6.04 -9.53
C SER A 233 19.93 5.64 -10.40
N ALA A 234 19.79 4.34 -10.67
CA ALA A 234 18.62 3.77 -11.29
C ALA A 234 17.64 3.17 -10.24
N ASP A 235 17.70 3.69 -9.01
CA ASP A 235 16.93 3.16 -7.89
C ASP A 235 15.87 4.14 -7.44
N ALA A 236 14.79 3.59 -6.89
CA ALA A 236 13.76 4.35 -6.20
C ALA A 236 13.32 3.61 -4.92
N THR A 237 12.64 4.31 -4.02
CA THR A 237 12.25 3.75 -2.73
C THR A 237 10.88 4.28 -2.33
N PHE A 238 10.05 3.41 -1.77
CA PHE A 238 8.89 3.82 -0.99
C PHE A 238 9.34 4.00 0.47
N PHE A 239 9.38 5.23 0.97
CA PHE A 239 9.74 5.50 2.37
C PHE A 239 8.56 5.29 3.31
N SER A 240 7.36 5.65 2.89
CA SER A 240 6.11 5.41 3.61
C SER A 240 5.27 4.33 2.94
N ALA A 241 4.39 3.72 3.72
CA ALA A 241 3.38 2.77 3.27
C ALA A 241 2.02 3.15 3.88
N GLN A 242 1.68 4.42 3.77
CA GLN A 242 0.46 4.96 4.35
C GLN A 242 -0.75 4.56 3.51
N SER A 243 -1.83 4.12 4.18
CA SER A 243 -3.12 3.96 3.52
C SER A 243 -3.80 5.32 3.31
N VAL A 244 -4.89 5.31 2.57
CA VAL A 244 -5.72 6.50 2.36
C VAL A 244 -6.34 7.01 3.66
N LYS A 245 -6.51 6.15 4.68
CA LYS A 245 -7.18 6.51 5.93
C LYS A 245 -6.50 7.69 6.64
N LEU A 246 -7.33 8.61 7.13
CA LEU A 246 -6.88 9.70 7.97
C LEU A 246 -6.75 9.22 9.43
N PRO A 247 -5.58 9.36 10.08
CA PRO A 247 -5.43 9.01 11.48
C PRO A 247 -6.36 9.86 12.35
N ARG A 248 -7.10 9.21 13.26
CA ARG A 248 -7.96 9.92 14.21
C ARG A 248 -7.10 10.70 15.21
N LYS A 249 -7.42 11.98 15.40
CA LYS A 249 -6.79 12.82 16.42
C LYS A 249 -7.39 12.48 17.78
N LEU A 250 -6.66 11.73 18.59
CA LEU A 250 -7.06 11.34 19.93
C LEU A 250 -6.24 12.09 20.98
N LYS A 251 -6.82 12.29 22.17
CA LYS A 251 -6.14 13.03 23.27
C LYS A 251 -5.11 12.17 23.99
N ASP A 252 -5.37 10.87 24.08
CA ASP A 252 -4.42 9.93 24.68
C ASP A 252 -3.32 9.60 23.66
N PRO A 253 -2.02 9.76 24.01
CA PRO A 253 -0.91 9.46 23.12
C PRO A 253 -0.89 8.01 22.62
N LYS A 254 -1.23 7.04 23.48
CA LYS A 254 -1.25 5.61 23.10
C LYS A 254 -2.35 5.31 22.09
N ASP A 255 -3.52 5.91 22.28
CA ASP A 255 -4.63 5.76 21.34
C ASP A 255 -4.32 6.44 20.01
N ALA A 256 -3.63 7.59 20.04
CA ALA A 256 -3.16 8.27 18.83
C ALA A 256 -2.12 7.44 18.06
N GLU A 257 -1.17 6.80 18.75
CA GLU A 257 -0.21 5.86 18.14
C GLU A 257 -0.92 4.67 17.52
N ASN A 258 -1.89 4.06 18.22
CA ASN A 258 -2.70 2.97 17.67
C ASN A 258 -3.50 3.40 16.44
N ALA A 259 -4.10 4.59 16.46
CA ALA A 259 -4.82 5.13 15.31
C ALA A 259 -3.89 5.35 14.10
N GLN A 260 -2.64 5.72 14.32
CA GLN A 260 -1.64 5.88 13.27
C GLN A 260 -1.16 4.52 12.72
N LEU A 261 -0.99 3.51 13.57
CA LEU A 261 -0.63 2.15 13.14
C LEU A 261 -1.68 1.56 12.20
N VAL A 262 -2.96 1.74 12.49
CA VAL A 262 -4.07 1.24 11.65
C VAL A 262 -4.06 1.89 10.25
N CYS A 263 -3.47 3.07 10.10
CA CYS A 263 -3.34 3.74 8.81
C CYS A 263 -2.15 3.23 7.99
N ASN A 264 -1.31 2.35 8.52
CA ASN A 264 -0.13 1.83 7.81
C ASN A 264 -0.46 0.51 7.09
N LEU A 265 -0.21 0.45 5.78
CA LEU A 265 -0.47 -0.73 4.95
C LEU A 265 0.32 -1.96 5.38
N SER A 266 1.54 -1.80 5.91
CA SER A 266 2.32 -2.93 6.44
C SER A 266 1.58 -3.64 7.58
N TYR A 267 0.96 -2.84 8.45
CA TYR A 267 0.12 -3.36 9.54
C TYR A 267 -1.16 -3.99 8.99
N THR A 268 -1.87 -3.29 8.11
CA THR A 268 -3.10 -3.80 7.49
C THR A 268 -2.86 -5.13 6.78
N LEU A 269 -1.80 -5.25 5.96
CA LEU A 269 -1.42 -6.50 5.29
C LEU A 269 -1.12 -7.64 6.26
N SER A 270 -0.53 -7.34 7.43
CA SER A 270 -0.26 -8.35 8.45
C SER A 270 -1.54 -8.82 9.14
N ILE A 271 -2.42 -7.89 9.53
CA ILE A 271 -3.71 -8.20 10.18
C ILE A 271 -4.64 -8.97 9.26
N THR A 272 -4.76 -8.55 8.00
CA THR A 272 -5.59 -9.25 7.01
C THR A 272 -5.12 -10.69 6.79
N ARG A 273 -3.81 -10.92 6.82
CA ARG A 273 -3.23 -12.25 6.72
C ARG A 273 -3.61 -13.13 7.93
N ILE A 274 -3.54 -12.58 9.14
CA ILE A 274 -4.02 -13.27 10.34
C ILE A 274 -5.50 -13.64 10.20
N ALA A 275 -6.33 -12.69 9.76
CA ALA A 275 -7.77 -12.93 9.58
C ALA A 275 -8.04 -14.10 8.61
N HIS A 276 -7.30 -14.20 7.51
CA HIS A 276 -7.40 -15.32 6.56
C HIS A 276 -7.05 -16.67 7.21
N TYR A 277 -5.95 -16.73 7.96
CA TYR A 277 -5.54 -17.96 8.64
C TYR A 277 -6.53 -18.37 9.72
N VAL A 278 -6.98 -17.44 10.55
CA VAL A 278 -7.96 -17.70 11.60
C VAL A 278 -9.27 -18.21 11.03
N LYS A 279 -9.75 -17.58 9.94
CA LYS A 279 -10.96 -18.05 9.25
C LYS A 279 -10.81 -19.50 8.75
N SER A 280 -9.66 -19.85 8.21
CA SER A 280 -9.38 -21.23 7.76
C SER A 280 -9.34 -22.20 8.96
N ILE A 281 -8.61 -21.88 10.03
CA ILE A 281 -8.53 -22.70 11.23
C ILE A 281 -9.92 -22.90 11.86
N MET A 282 -10.70 -21.82 11.97
CA MET A 282 -12.05 -21.92 12.52
C MET A 282 -12.98 -22.80 11.65
N ARG A 283 -12.88 -22.65 10.33
CA ARG A 283 -13.66 -23.45 9.37
C ARG A 283 -13.33 -24.92 9.46
N ASP A 284 -12.07 -25.29 9.62
CA ASP A 284 -11.61 -26.68 9.73
C ASP A 284 -12.13 -27.36 11.02
N ASN A 285 -12.48 -26.57 12.04
CA ASN A 285 -13.05 -27.06 13.29
C ASN A 285 -14.59 -27.13 13.28
N ILE A 286 -15.28 -26.73 12.21
CA ILE A 286 -16.73 -26.84 12.11
C ILE A 286 -17.15 -28.33 12.12
N GLY A 287 -18.10 -28.67 12.98
CA GLY A 287 -18.57 -30.06 13.13
C GLY A 287 -17.72 -30.93 14.06
N SER A 288 -16.59 -30.41 14.60
CA SER A 288 -15.84 -31.08 15.65
C SER A 288 -16.50 -30.87 17.03
N THR A 289 -16.04 -31.60 18.03
CA THR A 289 -16.44 -31.43 19.44
C THR A 289 -15.66 -30.31 20.14
N ALA A 290 -14.98 -29.44 19.38
CA ALA A 290 -14.19 -28.36 19.92
C ALA A 290 -15.08 -27.32 20.63
N ASP A 291 -14.75 -27.02 21.88
CA ASP A 291 -15.36 -25.94 22.64
C ASP A 291 -14.56 -24.63 22.55
N GLY A 292 -15.12 -23.56 23.11
CA GLY A 292 -14.45 -22.24 23.11
C GLY A 292 -13.03 -22.27 23.70
N PRO A 293 -12.81 -22.88 24.86
CA PRO A 293 -11.46 -23.02 25.45
C PRO A 293 -10.46 -23.78 24.58
N TYR A 294 -10.89 -24.84 23.91
CA TYR A 294 -10.05 -25.59 22.98
C TYR A 294 -9.66 -24.73 21.77
N ILE A 295 -10.62 -24.03 21.16
CA ILE A 295 -10.39 -23.14 20.03
C ILE A 295 -9.44 -22.02 20.43
N GLN A 296 -9.66 -21.39 21.59
CA GLN A 296 -8.78 -20.35 22.11
C GLN A 296 -7.36 -20.85 22.31
N LYS A 297 -7.18 -22.02 22.91
CA LYS A 297 -5.87 -22.63 23.10
C LYS A 297 -5.17 -22.95 21.78
N SER A 298 -5.92 -23.47 20.81
CA SER A 298 -5.41 -23.79 19.46
C SER A 298 -4.94 -22.54 18.74
N LEU A 299 -5.74 -21.47 18.73
CA LEU A 299 -5.39 -20.20 18.09
C LEU A 299 -4.23 -19.48 18.78
N ASN A 300 -4.21 -19.49 20.12
CA ASN A 300 -3.07 -18.94 20.89
C ASN A 300 -1.79 -19.71 20.61
N GLY A 301 -1.85 -21.04 20.55
CA GLY A 301 -0.70 -21.90 20.20
C GLY A 301 -0.19 -21.60 18.78
N TRP A 302 -1.12 -21.42 17.83
CA TRP A 302 -0.74 -21.07 16.45
C TRP A 302 -0.10 -19.70 16.36
N ILE A 303 -0.71 -18.63 16.92
CA ILE A 303 -0.20 -17.27 16.78
C ILE A 303 1.09 -17.03 17.55
N SER A 304 1.33 -17.77 18.63
CA SER A 304 2.57 -17.69 19.42
C SER A 304 3.82 -18.08 18.61
N ASN A 305 3.66 -18.87 17.54
CA ASN A 305 4.75 -19.20 16.64
C ASN A 305 5.28 -17.99 15.85
N TYR A 306 4.57 -16.86 15.85
CA TYR A 306 4.94 -15.63 15.13
C TYR A 306 5.28 -14.48 16.09
N VAL A 307 5.39 -14.77 17.38
CA VAL A 307 5.73 -13.80 18.42
C VAL A 307 7.16 -14.06 18.88
N THR A 308 8.00 -13.02 18.91
CA THR A 308 9.32 -13.10 19.54
C THR A 308 9.37 -12.37 20.87
N THR A 309 9.95 -13.02 21.87
CA THR A 309 10.26 -12.45 23.19
C THR A 309 11.74 -12.11 23.32
N THR A 310 12.53 -12.27 22.27
CA THR A 310 13.98 -12.01 22.28
C THR A 310 14.24 -10.53 22.51
N VAL A 311 15.12 -10.22 23.43
CA VAL A 311 15.59 -8.85 23.66
C VAL A 311 16.58 -8.47 22.56
N ASN A 312 16.31 -7.37 21.83
CA ASN A 312 17.09 -6.90 20.68
C ASN A 312 17.24 -7.95 19.56
N PRO A 313 16.13 -8.41 18.97
CA PRO A 313 16.19 -9.36 17.86
C PRO A 313 16.84 -8.73 16.63
N ASP A 314 17.53 -9.53 15.84
CA ASP A 314 18.08 -9.14 14.55
C ASP A 314 16.99 -8.99 13.48
N ASP A 315 17.31 -8.35 12.34
CA ASP A 315 16.37 -8.12 11.25
C ASP A 315 15.74 -9.43 10.70
N LEU A 316 16.49 -10.53 10.69
CA LEU A 316 15.99 -11.82 10.21
C LEU A 316 14.95 -12.41 11.18
N THR A 317 15.23 -12.32 12.46
CA THR A 317 14.28 -12.71 13.50
C THR A 317 13.00 -11.88 13.46
N LEU A 318 13.12 -10.54 13.29
CA LEU A 318 11.96 -9.66 13.17
C LEU A 318 11.10 -9.97 11.94
N ARG A 319 11.72 -10.40 10.84
CA ARG A 319 10.99 -10.81 9.62
C ARG A 319 10.23 -12.12 9.81
N ALA A 320 10.81 -13.08 10.52
CA ALA A 320 10.17 -14.37 10.79
C ALA A 320 9.10 -14.28 11.89
N PHE A 321 9.30 -13.41 12.89
CA PHE A 321 8.43 -13.20 14.05
C PHE A 321 7.92 -11.76 14.09
N PRO A 322 6.88 -11.41 13.29
CA PRO A 322 6.46 -10.04 13.08
C PRO A 322 5.81 -9.36 14.29
N PHE A 323 5.48 -10.15 15.34
CA PHE A 323 4.74 -9.63 16.49
C PHE A 323 5.59 -9.66 17.76
N LYS A 324 5.44 -8.59 18.55
CA LYS A 324 5.98 -8.47 19.90
C LYS A 324 5.08 -9.15 20.93
N ALA A 325 3.78 -9.10 20.72
CA ALA A 325 2.78 -9.75 21.55
C ALA A 325 1.55 -10.11 20.71
N ALA A 326 0.86 -11.16 21.09
CA ALA A 326 -0.42 -11.55 20.50
C ALA A 326 -1.28 -12.22 21.58
N GLU A 327 -2.58 -11.96 21.53
CA GLU A 327 -3.58 -12.56 22.43
C GLU A 327 -4.83 -12.88 21.62
N VAL A 328 -5.40 -14.05 21.88
CA VAL A 328 -6.69 -14.48 21.29
C VAL A 328 -7.68 -14.72 22.42
N LYS A 329 -8.85 -14.09 22.29
CA LYS A 329 -9.99 -14.30 23.18
C LYS A 329 -11.12 -14.92 22.38
N VAL A 330 -11.71 -15.98 22.89
CA VAL A 330 -12.85 -16.67 22.27
C VAL A 330 -13.99 -16.69 23.27
N GLU A 331 -15.10 -16.08 22.92
CA GLU A 331 -16.29 -15.97 23.75
C GLU A 331 -17.49 -16.60 23.04
N PRO A 332 -18.37 -17.33 23.75
CA PRO A 332 -19.60 -17.86 23.16
C PRO A 332 -20.51 -16.70 22.74
N LYS A 333 -21.13 -16.81 21.57
CA LYS A 333 -22.07 -15.81 21.08
C LYS A 333 -23.42 -15.97 21.78
N PRO A 334 -23.91 -14.95 22.50
CA PRO A 334 -25.17 -15.04 23.23
C PRO A 334 -26.35 -15.44 22.32
N GLY A 335 -27.11 -16.43 22.75
CA GLY A 335 -28.32 -16.91 22.03
C GLY A 335 -28.04 -17.81 20.81
N GLN A 336 -26.79 -18.16 20.54
CA GLN A 336 -26.40 -19.05 19.43
C GLN A 336 -25.50 -20.17 19.92
N ILE A 337 -26.04 -21.35 20.20
CA ILE A 337 -25.29 -22.51 20.68
C ILE A 337 -24.31 -22.96 19.59
N GLY A 338 -23.04 -23.16 19.98
CA GLY A 338 -21.97 -23.58 19.07
C GLY A 338 -21.35 -22.44 18.23
N TRP A 339 -21.75 -21.20 18.47
CA TRP A 339 -21.18 -20.03 17.82
C TRP A 339 -20.28 -19.24 18.77
N TYR A 340 -19.12 -18.86 18.29
CA TYR A 340 -18.11 -18.14 19.05
C TYR A 340 -17.71 -16.84 18.37
N LYS A 341 -17.48 -15.80 19.16
CA LYS A 341 -16.81 -14.58 18.74
C LYS A 341 -15.33 -14.74 19.05
N CYS A 342 -14.49 -14.53 18.06
CA CYS A 342 -13.04 -14.51 18.23
C CYS A 342 -12.53 -13.08 18.12
N GLU A 343 -11.78 -12.63 19.11
CA GLU A 343 -11.09 -11.35 19.14
C GLU A 343 -9.60 -11.60 19.21
N ILE A 344 -8.84 -10.97 18.31
CA ILE A 344 -7.39 -11.16 18.23
C ILE A 344 -6.73 -9.79 18.34
N SER A 345 -5.89 -9.65 19.37
CA SER A 345 -5.08 -8.48 19.59
C SER A 345 -3.62 -8.81 19.27
N VAL A 346 -3.00 -8.06 18.41
CA VAL A 346 -1.58 -8.21 18.06
C VAL A 346 -0.85 -6.88 18.16
N LEU A 347 0.35 -6.93 18.71
CA LEU A 347 1.26 -5.80 18.75
C LEU A 347 2.45 -6.10 17.81
N PRO A 348 2.55 -5.43 16.65
CA PRO A 348 3.68 -5.64 15.75
C PRO A 348 4.96 -5.01 16.31
N HIS A 349 6.11 -5.42 15.78
CA HIS A 349 7.34 -4.67 15.96
C HIS A 349 7.25 -3.36 15.19
N LEU A 350 7.44 -2.25 15.90
CA LEU A 350 7.39 -0.92 15.29
C LEU A 350 8.62 -0.72 14.40
N GLN A 351 8.39 -0.31 13.18
CA GLN A 351 9.44 0.14 12.27
C GLN A 351 9.72 1.63 12.51
N PHE A 352 10.99 2.02 12.39
CA PHE A 352 11.38 3.42 12.47
C PHE A 352 10.77 4.22 11.30
N GLU A 353 10.05 5.29 11.62
CA GLU A 353 9.34 6.12 10.62
C GLU A 353 10.06 7.43 10.26
N GLY A 354 11.21 7.67 10.86
CA GLY A 354 11.97 8.89 10.69
C GLY A 354 11.90 9.79 11.93
N MET A 355 12.83 10.72 12.02
CA MET A 355 12.87 11.75 13.06
C MET A 355 13.14 13.09 12.41
N ASP A 356 12.45 14.13 12.85
CA ASP A 356 12.86 15.50 12.58
C ASP A 356 14.11 15.81 13.41
N VAL A 357 15.24 15.98 12.74
CA VAL A 357 16.50 16.38 13.38
C VAL A 357 16.63 17.89 13.32
N GLU A 358 16.34 18.58 14.41
CA GLU A 358 16.61 19.99 14.55
C GLU A 358 18.08 20.18 14.96
N LEU A 359 18.97 20.49 14.00
CA LEU A 359 20.36 20.84 14.28
C LEU A 359 20.45 22.30 14.71
N ARG A 360 20.57 22.55 16.00
CA ARG A 360 20.92 23.88 16.52
C ARG A 360 22.44 24.01 16.56
N LEU A 361 23.00 24.74 15.58
CA LEU A 361 24.40 25.15 15.60
C LEU A 361 24.52 26.45 16.38
N GLU A 362 24.99 26.39 17.62
CA GLU A 362 25.43 27.58 18.37
C GLU A 362 26.88 27.88 18.00
N SER A 363 27.11 28.87 17.13
CA SER A 363 28.46 29.44 16.96
C SER A 363 28.69 30.47 18.06
N ARG A 364 29.53 30.16 19.03
CA ARG A 364 30.15 31.21 19.87
C ARG A 364 31.22 31.94 19.02
N LEU A 365 30.87 33.14 18.57
CA LEU A 365 31.86 34.10 18.16
C LEU A 365 32.56 34.60 19.43
N GLY A 366 33.85 34.18 19.59
CA GLY A 366 34.73 34.70 20.60
C GLY A 366 35.24 36.09 20.23
#